data_4d182b14d79446198ba5a6f1a378edc7
#
_entry.id   4d182b14d79446198ba5a6f1a378edc7
#
_cell.length_a   1.000
_cell.length_b   1.000
_cell.length_c   1.000
_cell.angle_alpha   90.00
_cell.angle_beta   90.00
_cell.angle_gamma   90.00
#
_symmetry.space_group_name_H-M   'P 1'
#
loop_
_entity.id
_entity.type
_entity.pdbx_description
1 polymer ?
#
loop_
_entity_poly.entity_id
_entity_poly.type
_entity_poly.pdbx_seq_one_letter_code
_entity_poly.pdbx_strand_id
1 'polypeptide(L)'
;MALCCFSNRIVSRISFPVTVSFASIHNMSDTVEQLQNIITIMAKLRDPETGCPWDVKQGFASIAPYTIEEAYEVADAIESGDREALCDELGDLLLQVVFHARIAEEEGSFTLADVAKSISNKMINRHPHVFGDGKTPKADEQRQLWEDIKKAERAAKGQNSVLAGIPVGMPPMQRALKLQKRAASVGFDWPDIAQIINKMHEEAAELTAELEATPQNKQRLSDEVGDLLFVAVNLARKAGVDPETALIGCNKKFEERFNYIEQQLDLDGKSISESTLEDMEKLWQDAKTAKR
;
A
#
# COMPACT_ATOMS: atom_id res chain seq x y z
N MET A 1 18.28 -48.56 -23.64
CA MET A 1 19.51 -48.03 -23.10
C MET A 1 19.84 -46.72 -23.82
N ALA A 2 19.46 -45.61 -23.29
CA ALA A 2 20.02 -44.28 -23.60
C ALA A 2 19.55 -43.33 -22.49
N LEU A 3 20.39 -43.12 -21.49
CA LEU A 3 20.26 -42.09 -20.47
C LEU A 3 20.45 -40.73 -21.15
N CYS A 4 19.44 -39.89 -21.14
CA CYS A 4 19.58 -38.49 -21.47
C CYS A 4 19.86 -37.71 -20.18
N CYS A 5 21.11 -37.29 -20.03
CA CYS A 5 21.56 -36.32 -19.07
C CYS A 5 20.84 -34.97 -19.30
N PHE A 6 19.92 -34.58 -18.44
CA PHE A 6 19.48 -33.19 -18.37
C PHE A 6 20.56 -32.38 -17.66
N SER A 7 21.24 -31.60 -18.45
CA SER A 7 22.33 -30.72 -18.10
C SER A 7 21.82 -29.58 -17.19
N ASN A 8 22.32 -29.56 -15.98
CA ASN A 8 22.30 -28.44 -15.03
C ASN A 8 22.97 -27.19 -15.63
N ARG A 9 22.22 -26.30 -16.26
CA ARG A 9 22.71 -25.03 -16.82
C ARG A 9 21.77 -23.88 -16.60
N ILE A 10 21.36 -23.57 -15.36
CA ILE A 10 20.65 -22.31 -15.04
C ILE A 10 21.08 -21.71 -13.69
N VAL A 11 22.23 -22.01 -13.13
CA VAL A 11 22.68 -21.33 -11.89
C VAL A 11 24.07 -20.73 -12.04
N SER A 12 24.39 -20.18 -13.19
CA SER A 12 25.71 -19.58 -13.37
C SER A 12 25.64 -18.20 -14.03
N ARG A 13 25.19 -17.19 -13.30
CA ARG A 13 25.50 -15.76 -13.57
C ARG A 13 25.08 -14.78 -12.51
N ILE A 14 24.95 -15.18 -11.25
CA ILE A 14 24.91 -14.21 -10.16
C ILE A 14 25.92 -14.71 -9.12
N SER A 15 27.18 -14.35 -9.28
CA SER A 15 28.22 -14.59 -8.30
C SER A 15 28.14 -13.50 -7.24
N PHE A 16 27.30 -13.72 -6.21
CA PHE A 16 27.39 -12.93 -4.99
C PHE A 16 28.46 -13.55 -4.10
N PRO A 17 29.44 -12.79 -3.60
CA PRO A 17 30.30 -13.25 -2.51
C PRO A 17 29.52 -13.14 -1.20
N VAL A 18 28.43 -13.86 -1.07
CA VAL A 18 27.77 -14.07 0.22
C VAL A 18 28.25 -15.42 0.72
N THR A 19 29.02 -15.43 1.79
CA THR A 19 29.28 -16.60 2.61
C THR A 19 27.96 -17.06 3.21
N VAL A 20 27.23 -17.89 2.45
CA VAL A 20 25.95 -18.48 2.89
C VAL A 20 26.29 -19.57 3.89
N SER A 21 25.90 -19.40 5.15
CA SER A 21 26.02 -20.42 6.19
C SER A 21 25.24 -21.69 5.79
N PHE A 22 25.71 -22.87 6.22
CA PHE A 22 25.03 -24.17 5.99
C PHE A 22 23.55 -24.16 6.46
N ALA A 23 23.23 -23.44 7.53
CA ALA A 23 21.85 -23.23 7.98
C ALA A 23 20.98 -22.44 6.97
N SER A 24 21.58 -21.48 6.26
CA SER A 24 20.90 -20.73 5.21
C SER A 24 20.58 -21.55 3.96
N ILE A 25 21.36 -22.59 3.67
CA ILE A 25 21.13 -23.48 2.50
C ILE A 25 19.96 -24.44 2.78
N HIS A 26 19.84 -24.95 4.01
CA HIS A 26 18.71 -25.82 4.38
C HIS A 26 17.38 -25.03 4.36
N ASN A 27 17.39 -23.82 4.88
CA ASN A 27 16.23 -22.93 4.86
C ASN A 27 15.83 -22.50 3.44
N MET A 28 16.81 -22.38 2.51
CA MET A 28 16.56 -22.08 1.11
C MET A 28 15.89 -23.21 0.35
N SER A 29 16.24 -24.49 0.67
CA SER A 29 15.61 -25.66 0.07
C SER A 29 14.14 -25.77 0.47
N ASP A 30 13.83 -25.57 1.74
CA ASP A 30 12.46 -25.57 2.27
C ASP A 30 11.61 -24.45 1.67
N THR A 31 12.15 -23.23 1.63
CA THR A 31 11.45 -22.09 1.02
C THR A 31 11.10 -22.34 -0.45
N VAL A 32 12.02 -22.93 -1.24
CA VAL A 32 11.77 -23.26 -2.64
C VAL A 32 10.68 -24.33 -2.76
N GLU A 33 10.70 -25.33 -1.88
CA GLU A 33 9.69 -26.38 -1.84
C GLU A 33 8.29 -25.79 -1.51
N GLN A 34 8.17 -24.92 -0.50
CA GLN A 34 6.89 -24.32 -0.14
C GLN A 34 6.36 -23.38 -1.24
N LEU A 35 7.23 -22.62 -1.91
CA LEU A 35 6.83 -21.83 -3.08
C LEU A 35 6.35 -22.72 -4.23
N GLN A 36 6.97 -23.86 -4.46
CA GLN A 36 6.52 -24.82 -5.47
C GLN A 36 5.18 -25.46 -5.09
N ASN A 37 4.96 -25.72 -3.80
CA ASN A 37 3.71 -26.25 -3.28
C ASN A 37 2.54 -25.30 -3.54
N ILE A 38 2.65 -24.01 -3.20
CA ILE A 38 1.56 -23.05 -3.43
C ILE A 38 1.25 -22.86 -4.92
N ILE A 39 2.26 -22.87 -5.79
CA ILE A 39 2.07 -22.85 -7.25
C ILE A 39 1.28 -24.09 -7.71
N THR A 40 1.64 -25.28 -7.20
CA THR A 40 0.98 -26.54 -7.53
C THR A 40 -0.46 -26.59 -7.01
N ILE A 41 -0.69 -26.07 -5.79
CA ILE A 41 -2.02 -25.95 -5.21
C ILE A 41 -2.90 -25.06 -6.10
N MET A 42 -2.43 -23.88 -6.47
CA MET A 42 -3.18 -22.97 -7.33
C MET A 42 -3.50 -23.58 -8.70
N ALA A 43 -2.54 -24.28 -9.30
CA ALA A 43 -2.78 -25.00 -10.56
C ALA A 43 -3.86 -26.06 -10.44
N LYS A 44 -3.94 -26.77 -9.30
CA LYS A 44 -5.00 -27.75 -9.02
C LYS A 44 -6.35 -27.10 -8.73
N LEU A 45 -6.38 -26.00 -7.96
CA LEU A 45 -7.61 -25.27 -7.68
C LEU A 45 -8.25 -24.72 -8.95
N ARG A 46 -7.44 -24.34 -9.92
CA ARG A 46 -7.89 -23.80 -11.21
C ARG A 46 -7.93 -24.81 -12.36
N ASP A 47 -7.79 -26.08 -12.06
CA ASP A 47 -7.97 -27.12 -13.09
C ASP A 47 -9.42 -27.11 -13.62
N PRO A 48 -9.64 -27.00 -14.94
CA PRO A 48 -10.99 -26.81 -15.47
C PRO A 48 -11.91 -28.01 -15.29
N GLU A 49 -11.36 -29.22 -15.10
CA GLU A 49 -12.14 -30.44 -14.95
C GLU A 49 -12.32 -30.89 -13.51
N THR A 50 -11.29 -30.69 -12.68
CA THR A 50 -11.21 -31.25 -11.32
C THR A 50 -11.01 -30.19 -10.23
N GLY A 51 -10.85 -28.94 -10.61
CA GLY A 51 -10.56 -27.84 -9.69
C GLY A 51 -11.80 -27.34 -8.92
N CYS A 52 -11.58 -26.32 -8.12
CA CYS A 52 -12.65 -25.67 -7.35
C CYS A 52 -13.53 -24.82 -8.27
N PRO A 53 -14.86 -25.04 -8.28
CA PRO A 53 -15.75 -24.30 -9.19
C PRO A 53 -15.76 -22.79 -8.99
N TRP A 54 -15.39 -22.32 -7.81
CA TRP A 54 -15.25 -20.89 -7.52
C TRP A 54 -13.95 -20.35 -8.12
N ASP A 55 -12.81 -20.99 -7.83
CA ASP A 55 -11.50 -20.55 -8.30
C ASP A 55 -11.39 -20.54 -9.83
N VAL A 56 -11.92 -21.58 -10.50
CA VAL A 56 -11.91 -21.68 -11.96
C VAL A 56 -12.65 -20.52 -12.65
N LYS A 57 -13.70 -19.97 -12.02
CA LYS A 57 -14.50 -18.87 -12.57
C LYS A 57 -13.87 -17.50 -12.41
N GLN A 58 -12.84 -17.37 -11.54
CA GLN A 58 -12.25 -16.08 -11.25
C GLN A 58 -11.39 -15.57 -12.41
N GLY A 59 -11.41 -14.24 -12.57
CA GLY A 59 -10.54 -13.49 -13.47
C GLY A 59 -9.83 -12.36 -12.74
N PHE A 60 -8.98 -11.61 -13.43
CA PHE A 60 -8.25 -10.48 -12.82
C PHE A 60 -9.15 -9.49 -12.08
N ALA A 61 -10.28 -9.12 -12.70
CA ALA A 61 -11.18 -8.11 -12.14
C ALA A 61 -11.90 -8.60 -10.87
N SER A 62 -12.23 -9.90 -10.78
CA SER A 62 -12.91 -10.47 -9.60
C SER A 62 -11.97 -10.71 -8.43
N ILE A 63 -10.67 -10.91 -8.68
CA ILE A 63 -9.64 -11.13 -7.66
C ILE A 63 -9.00 -9.81 -7.20
N ALA A 64 -9.02 -8.74 -8.01
CA ALA A 64 -8.39 -7.47 -7.67
C ALA A 64 -8.88 -6.86 -6.32
N PRO A 65 -10.18 -6.94 -5.92
CA PRO A 65 -10.60 -6.48 -4.60
C PRO A 65 -9.91 -7.20 -3.45
N TYR A 66 -9.78 -8.53 -3.50
CA TYR A 66 -9.10 -9.31 -2.47
C TYR A 66 -7.61 -8.93 -2.35
N THR A 67 -6.91 -8.68 -3.46
CA THR A 67 -5.52 -8.20 -3.41
C THR A 67 -5.37 -6.90 -2.61
N ILE A 68 -6.39 -6.03 -2.63
CA ILE A 68 -6.41 -4.78 -1.86
C ILE A 68 -6.72 -5.07 -0.39
N GLU A 69 -7.66 -5.97 -0.12
CA GLU A 69 -8.06 -6.42 1.21
C GLU A 69 -6.87 -7.01 1.95
N GLU A 70 -6.20 -8.01 1.39
CA GLU A 70 -4.99 -8.62 1.97
C GLU A 70 -3.87 -7.60 2.26
N ALA A 71 -3.73 -6.59 1.41
CA ALA A 71 -2.74 -5.54 1.65
C ALA A 71 -3.10 -4.66 2.87
N TYR A 72 -4.39 -4.46 3.17
CA TYR A 72 -4.85 -3.78 4.38
C TYR A 72 -4.70 -4.67 5.62
N GLU A 73 -4.97 -5.97 5.53
CA GLU A 73 -4.82 -6.93 6.62
C GLU A 73 -3.35 -7.08 7.02
N VAL A 74 -2.43 -7.12 6.05
CA VAL A 74 -0.98 -7.01 6.33
C VAL A 74 -0.65 -5.71 7.08
N ALA A 75 -1.25 -4.58 6.71
CA ALA A 75 -0.98 -3.31 7.38
C ALA A 75 -1.51 -3.30 8.83
N ASP A 76 -2.68 -3.88 9.06
CA ASP A 76 -3.28 -4.02 10.39
C ASP A 76 -2.46 -4.96 11.31
N ALA A 77 -2.04 -6.10 10.79
CA ALA A 77 -1.15 -7.03 11.50
C ALA A 77 0.21 -6.40 11.88
N ILE A 78 0.74 -5.51 11.04
CA ILE A 78 1.94 -4.73 11.35
C ILE A 78 1.67 -3.75 12.49
N GLU A 79 0.53 -3.05 12.47
CA GLU A 79 0.19 -2.03 13.47
C GLU A 79 -0.11 -2.67 14.84
N SER A 80 -0.82 -3.81 14.86
CA SER A 80 -1.08 -4.58 16.08
C SER A 80 0.19 -5.16 16.71
N GLY A 81 1.25 -5.35 15.92
CA GLY A 81 2.50 -5.98 16.35
C GLY A 81 2.42 -7.51 16.45
N ASP A 82 1.31 -8.11 16.01
CA ASP A 82 1.10 -9.54 15.97
C ASP A 82 1.91 -10.17 14.81
N ARG A 83 2.92 -10.97 15.17
CA ARG A 83 3.81 -11.62 14.21
C ARG A 83 3.23 -12.89 13.60
N GLU A 84 2.32 -13.54 14.27
CA GLU A 84 1.62 -14.72 13.79
C GLU A 84 0.59 -14.30 12.74
N ALA A 85 -0.27 -13.34 13.07
CA ALA A 85 -1.17 -12.72 12.11
C ALA A 85 -0.42 -12.16 10.89
N LEU A 86 0.68 -11.44 11.09
CA LEU A 86 1.47 -10.92 9.97
C LEU A 86 2.01 -12.02 9.04
N CYS A 87 2.33 -13.20 9.57
CA CYS A 87 2.77 -14.32 8.76
C CYS A 87 1.62 -14.86 7.88
N ASP A 88 0.42 -14.96 8.46
CA ASP A 88 -0.77 -15.44 7.76
C ASP A 88 -1.17 -14.45 6.65
N GLU A 89 -1.29 -13.18 6.96
CA GLU A 89 -1.67 -12.15 5.97
C GLU A 89 -0.65 -11.98 4.83
N LEU A 90 0.65 -12.15 5.11
CA LEU A 90 1.66 -12.20 4.06
C LEU A 90 1.50 -13.44 3.18
N GLY A 91 1.01 -14.56 3.72
CA GLY A 91 0.64 -15.76 2.98
C GLY A 91 -0.51 -15.50 2.03
N ASP A 92 -1.56 -14.83 2.49
CA ASP A 92 -2.74 -14.50 1.69
C ASP A 92 -2.41 -13.48 0.60
N LEU A 93 -1.61 -12.47 0.90
CA LEU A 93 -1.10 -11.56 -0.12
C LEU A 93 -0.22 -12.28 -1.18
N LEU A 94 0.60 -13.26 -0.78
CA LEU A 94 1.36 -14.10 -1.70
C LEU A 94 0.43 -14.95 -2.57
N LEU A 95 -0.65 -15.50 -2.00
CA LEU A 95 -1.69 -16.23 -2.71
C LEU A 95 -2.28 -15.38 -3.84
N GLN A 96 -2.59 -14.10 -3.60
CA GLN A 96 -3.10 -13.19 -4.63
C GLN A 96 -2.12 -13.04 -5.80
N VAL A 97 -0.82 -12.95 -5.51
CA VAL A 97 0.21 -12.87 -6.57
C VAL A 97 0.25 -14.14 -7.40
N VAL A 98 0.21 -15.30 -6.75
CA VAL A 98 0.21 -16.61 -7.43
C VAL A 98 -1.06 -16.82 -8.26
N PHE A 99 -2.21 -16.40 -7.72
CA PHE A 99 -3.50 -16.48 -8.39
C PHE A 99 -3.53 -15.65 -9.67
N HIS A 100 -3.16 -14.38 -9.60
CA HIS A 100 -3.06 -13.53 -10.79
C HIS A 100 -2.06 -14.07 -11.81
N ALA A 101 -0.91 -14.57 -11.37
CA ALA A 101 0.08 -15.14 -12.26
C ALA A 101 -0.45 -16.42 -12.95
N ARG A 102 -1.25 -17.22 -12.26
CA ARG A 102 -1.89 -18.41 -12.82
C ARG A 102 -2.94 -18.05 -13.88
N ILE A 103 -3.79 -17.05 -13.63
CA ILE A 103 -4.74 -16.54 -14.64
C ILE A 103 -3.98 -16.07 -15.89
N ALA A 104 -2.88 -15.33 -15.70
CA ALA A 104 -2.05 -14.83 -16.78
C ALA A 104 -1.41 -15.97 -17.62
N GLU A 105 -0.97 -17.03 -16.95
CA GLU A 105 -0.41 -18.22 -17.60
C GLU A 105 -1.47 -18.95 -18.44
N GLU A 106 -2.70 -19.09 -17.95
CA GLU A 106 -3.83 -19.68 -18.67
C GLU A 106 -4.20 -18.88 -19.93
N GLU A 107 -4.08 -17.55 -19.87
CA GLU A 107 -4.26 -16.67 -21.02
C GLU A 107 -3.04 -16.63 -21.97
N GLY A 108 -1.91 -17.24 -21.59
CA GLY A 108 -0.67 -17.25 -22.38
C GLY A 108 0.04 -15.89 -22.39
N SER A 109 -0.20 -15.01 -21.39
CA SER A 109 0.39 -13.67 -21.35
C SER A 109 1.72 -13.61 -20.62
N PHE A 110 1.81 -14.12 -19.38
CA PHE A 110 3.03 -14.22 -18.59
C PHE A 110 2.88 -15.27 -17.47
N THR A 111 3.99 -15.65 -16.87
CA THR A 111 4.07 -16.64 -15.79
C THR A 111 4.51 -15.99 -14.46
N LEU A 112 4.38 -16.73 -13.35
CA LEU A 112 4.95 -16.29 -12.05
C LEU A 112 6.47 -16.09 -12.13
N ALA A 113 7.17 -16.91 -12.96
CA ALA A 113 8.61 -16.72 -13.19
C ALA A 113 8.93 -15.37 -13.84
N ASP A 114 8.07 -14.90 -14.76
CA ASP A 114 8.22 -13.58 -15.37
C ASP A 114 7.97 -12.45 -14.36
N VAL A 115 7.00 -12.62 -13.46
CA VAL A 115 6.75 -11.68 -12.35
C VAL A 115 7.98 -11.57 -11.46
N ALA A 116 8.51 -12.71 -11.00
CA ALA A 116 9.70 -12.76 -10.15
C ALA A 116 10.94 -12.17 -10.86
N LYS A 117 11.15 -12.50 -12.14
CA LYS A 117 12.22 -11.94 -12.95
C LYS A 117 12.10 -10.44 -13.13
N SER A 118 10.88 -9.95 -13.36
CA SER A 118 10.62 -8.52 -13.53
C SER A 118 11.01 -7.71 -12.28
N ILE A 119 10.58 -8.17 -11.10
CA ILE A 119 10.92 -7.47 -9.85
C ILE A 119 12.41 -7.60 -9.51
N SER A 120 13.01 -8.76 -9.72
CA SER A 120 14.46 -8.97 -9.48
C SER A 120 15.30 -8.04 -10.33
N ASN A 121 15.04 -7.96 -11.63
CA ASN A 121 15.74 -7.06 -12.53
C ASN A 121 15.56 -5.60 -12.11
N LYS A 122 14.35 -5.21 -11.72
CA LYS A 122 14.06 -3.88 -11.24
C LYS A 122 14.85 -3.53 -9.97
N MET A 123 14.94 -4.46 -9.01
CA MET A 123 15.71 -4.26 -7.78
C MET A 123 17.21 -4.13 -8.06
N ILE A 124 17.77 -4.99 -8.91
CA ILE A 124 19.17 -4.92 -9.33
C ILE A 124 19.48 -3.59 -9.99
N ASN A 125 18.66 -3.18 -10.96
CA ASN A 125 18.89 -1.93 -11.71
C ASN A 125 18.75 -0.67 -10.84
N ARG A 126 17.89 -0.71 -9.82
CA ARG A 126 17.66 0.42 -8.91
C ARG A 126 18.65 0.51 -7.76
N HIS A 127 19.48 -0.50 -7.57
CA HIS A 127 20.48 -0.55 -6.50
C HIS A 127 21.89 -0.84 -7.05
N PRO A 128 22.40 -0.01 -7.98
CA PRO A 128 23.74 -0.22 -8.58
C PRO A 128 24.86 -0.15 -7.54
N HIS A 129 24.62 0.47 -6.40
CA HIS A 129 25.56 0.52 -5.27
C HIS A 129 25.61 -0.79 -4.45
N VAL A 130 24.65 -1.70 -4.63
CA VAL A 130 24.59 -3.03 -3.97
C VAL A 130 24.97 -4.13 -4.95
N PHE A 131 24.49 -4.04 -6.20
CA PHE A 131 24.59 -5.11 -7.20
C PHE A 131 25.58 -4.78 -8.34
N GLY A 132 26.27 -3.65 -8.28
CA GLY A 132 27.24 -3.20 -9.28
C GLY A 132 28.43 -2.47 -8.63
N ASP A 133 29.17 -1.73 -9.43
CA ASP A 133 30.35 -0.97 -8.99
C ASP A 133 30.02 0.46 -8.51
N GLY A 134 28.76 0.73 -8.24
CA GLY A 134 28.29 2.05 -7.79
C GLY A 134 28.78 2.39 -6.38
N LYS A 135 29.16 3.65 -6.14
CA LYS A 135 29.45 4.13 -4.79
C LYS A 135 28.15 4.16 -3.98
N THR A 136 28.23 3.77 -2.70
CA THR A 136 27.11 3.88 -1.77
C THR A 136 26.72 5.36 -1.60
N PRO A 137 25.54 5.79 -2.06
CA PRO A 137 25.10 7.17 -1.90
C PRO A 137 24.70 7.44 -0.44
N LYS A 138 24.70 8.71 -0.05
CA LYS A 138 24.06 9.13 1.20
C LYS A 138 22.54 8.97 1.06
N ALA A 139 21.84 8.87 2.20
CA ALA A 139 20.39 8.61 2.21
C ALA A 139 19.57 9.59 1.35
N ASP A 140 19.93 10.87 1.34
CA ASP A 140 19.24 11.89 0.55
C ASP A 140 19.56 11.76 -0.96
N GLU A 141 20.80 11.45 -1.30
CA GLU A 141 21.25 11.20 -2.68
C GLU A 141 20.59 9.95 -3.25
N GLN A 142 20.37 8.92 -2.42
CA GLN A 142 19.71 7.68 -2.82
C GLN A 142 18.24 7.92 -3.22
N ARG A 143 17.54 8.78 -2.50
CA ARG A 143 16.15 9.14 -2.83
C ARG A 143 16.06 9.83 -4.19
N GLN A 144 16.98 10.77 -4.45
CA GLN A 144 17.04 11.47 -5.73
C GLN A 144 17.38 10.51 -6.87
N LEU A 145 18.38 9.65 -6.68
CA LEU A 145 18.76 8.64 -7.68
C LEU A 145 17.59 7.72 -8.03
N TRP A 146 16.79 7.30 -7.05
CA TRP A 146 15.61 6.48 -7.28
C TRP A 146 14.54 7.20 -8.11
N GLU A 147 14.29 8.47 -7.85
CA GLU A 147 13.33 9.24 -8.65
C GLU A 147 13.81 9.46 -10.08
N ASP A 148 15.11 9.68 -10.28
CA ASP A 148 15.71 9.81 -11.61
C ASP A 148 15.61 8.49 -12.41
N ILE A 149 15.92 7.35 -11.78
CA ILE A 149 15.76 6.03 -12.40
C ILE A 149 14.29 5.77 -12.77
N LYS A 150 13.34 6.02 -11.86
CA LYS A 150 11.90 5.87 -12.15
C LYS A 150 11.43 6.81 -13.26
N LYS A 151 11.99 8.01 -13.36
CA LYS A 151 11.70 8.97 -14.43
C LYS A 151 12.19 8.43 -15.77
N ALA A 152 13.42 7.90 -15.83
CA ALA A 152 13.96 7.27 -17.03
C ALA A 152 13.16 6.03 -17.46
N GLU A 153 12.77 5.15 -16.52
CA GLU A 153 11.93 3.98 -16.79
C GLU A 153 10.55 4.38 -17.41
N ARG A 154 9.95 5.48 -16.93
CA ARG A 154 8.68 6.00 -17.50
C ARG A 154 8.88 6.56 -18.88
N ALA A 155 9.92 7.34 -19.11
CA ALA A 155 10.24 7.88 -20.43
C ALA A 155 10.47 6.76 -21.46
N ALA A 156 11.16 5.68 -21.08
CA ALA A 156 11.36 4.50 -21.91
C ALA A 156 10.04 3.79 -22.27
N LYS A 157 8.99 3.94 -21.46
CA LYS A 157 7.63 3.42 -21.73
C LYS A 157 6.73 4.41 -22.48
N GLY A 158 7.27 5.54 -22.97
CA GLY A 158 6.50 6.59 -23.63
C GLY A 158 5.60 7.42 -22.71
N GLN A 159 5.77 7.32 -21.39
CA GLN A 159 5.02 8.06 -20.39
C GLN A 159 5.70 9.40 -20.10
N ASN A 160 5.47 10.38 -20.96
CA ASN A 160 6.15 11.68 -20.90
C ASN A 160 5.54 12.69 -19.92
N SER A 161 4.28 12.49 -19.50
CA SER A 161 3.66 13.37 -18.50
C SER A 161 4.28 13.14 -17.11
N VAL A 162 4.50 14.21 -16.39
CA VAL A 162 4.99 14.17 -14.98
C VAL A 162 4.09 13.30 -14.11
N LEU A 163 2.78 13.35 -14.35
CA LEU A 163 1.79 12.61 -13.56
C LEU A 163 1.47 11.21 -14.13
N ALA A 164 2.10 10.82 -15.26
CA ALA A 164 1.85 9.51 -15.87
C ALA A 164 2.23 8.35 -14.94
N GLY A 165 1.48 7.24 -15.07
CA GLY A 165 1.74 6.00 -14.32
C GLY A 165 1.32 6.03 -12.85
N ILE A 166 0.51 7.02 -12.43
CA ILE A 166 -0.17 7.00 -11.14
C ILE A 166 -1.51 6.28 -11.32
N PRO A 167 -1.72 5.10 -10.70
CA PRO A 167 -2.95 4.34 -10.89
C PRO A 167 -4.19 5.14 -10.48
N VAL A 168 -5.26 5.04 -11.28
CA VAL A 168 -6.53 5.73 -10.99
C VAL A 168 -7.25 5.08 -9.79
N GLY A 169 -7.14 3.75 -9.67
CA GLY A 169 -7.77 2.98 -8.59
C GLY A 169 -7.04 3.01 -7.24
N MET A 170 -6.01 3.85 -7.08
CA MET A 170 -5.40 4.04 -5.75
C MET A 170 -6.37 4.67 -4.77
N PRO A 171 -6.25 4.35 -3.45
CA PRO A 171 -6.92 5.11 -2.41
C PRO A 171 -6.71 6.61 -2.59
N PRO A 172 -7.77 7.43 -2.50
CA PRO A 172 -7.70 8.85 -2.88
C PRO A 172 -6.60 9.65 -2.18
N MET A 173 -6.37 9.44 -0.88
CA MET A 173 -5.31 10.13 -0.13
C MET A 173 -3.92 9.76 -0.63
N GLN A 174 -3.66 8.46 -0.84
CA GLN A 174 -2.41 7.96 -1.41
C GLN A 174 -2.18 8.48 -2.83
N ARG A 175 -3.26 8.57 -3.61
CA ARG A 175 -3.20 9.14 -4.96
C ARG A 175 -2.87 10.62 -4.92
N ALA A 176 -3.54 11.40 -4.07
CA ALA A 176 -3.26 12.82 -3.85
C ALA A 176 -1.79 13.05 -3.44
N LEU A 177 -1.29 12.27 -2.47
CA LEU A 177 0.09 12.32 -2.03
C LEU A 177 1.07 12.06 -3.19
N LYS A 178 0.80 11.06 -4.05
CA LYS A 178 1.64 10.77 -5.22
C LYS A 178 1.59 11.87 -6.27
N LEU A 179 0.42 12.43 -6.54
CA LEU A 179 0.25 13.55 -7.47
C LEU A 179 1.09 14.75 -7.00
N GLN A 180 0.98 15.11 -5.75
CA GLN A 180 1.71 16.23 -5.15
C GLN A 180 3.23 16.01 -5.13
N LYS A 181 3.70 14.79 -4.77
CA LYS A 181 5.13 14.45 -4.84
C LYS A 181 5.68 14.57 -6.27
N ARG A 182 4.89 14.20 -7.28
CA ARG A 182 5.27 14.33 -8.69
C ARG A 182 5.31 15.78 -9.14
N ALA A 183 4.32 16.59 -8.80
CA ALA A 183 4.29 18.01 -9.08
C ALA A 183 5.48 18.73 -8.42
N ALA A 184 5.74 18.43 -7.15
CA ALA A 184 6.87 18.98 -6.41
C ALA A 184 8.24 18.64 -7.05
N SER A 185 8.39 17.45 -7.67
CA SER A 185 9.65 17.04 -8.32
C SER A 185 10.04 17.87 -9.54
N VAL A 186 9.13 18.70 -10.06
CA VAL A 186 9.35 19.62 -11.18
C VAL A 186 9.22 21.09 -10.77
N GLY A 187 9.23 21.37 -9.46
CA GLY A 187 9.20 22.72 -8.91
C GLY A 187 7.80 23.28 -8.66
N PHE A 188 6.73 22.50 -8.90
CA PHE A 188 5.37 22.91 -8.55
C PHE A 188 5.07 22.52 -7.11
N ASP A 189 5.55 23.31 -6.16
CA ASP A 189 5.41 23.10 -4.71
C ASP A 189 5.41 24.43 -3.96
N TRP A 190 4.71 24.48 -2.82
CA TRP A 190 4.81 25.60 -1.90
C TRP A 190 6.18 25.66 -1.23
N PRO A 191 6.79 26.85 -1.11
CA PRO A 191 8.11 26.96 -0.49
C PRO A 191 8.10 26.57 0.99
N ASP A 192 7.02 26.87 1.72
CA ASP A 192 6.91 26.62 3.16
C ASP A 192 5.52 26.12 3.60
N ILE A 193 5.45 25.63 4.85
CA ILE A 193 4.20 25.12 5.47
C ILE A 193 3.20 26.24 5.72
N ALA A 194 3.64 27.46 6.00
CA ALA A 194 2.75 28.56 6.33
C ALA A 194 1.83 28.91 5.16
N GLN A 195 2.34 28.82 3.92
CA GLN A 195 1.52 29.05 2.73
C GLN A 195 0.47 27.95 2.54
N ILE A 196 0.78 26.70 2.90
CA ILE A 196 -0.19 25.60 2.85
C ILE A 196 -1.29 25.80 3.90
N ILE A 197 -0.93 26.28 5.10
CA ILE A 197 -1.92 26.61 6.14
C ILE A 197 -2.81 27.75 5.68
N ASN A 198 -2.25 28.79 5.05
CA ASN A 198 -3.05 29.88 4.48
C ASN A 198 -4.03 29.35 3.41
N LYS A 199 -3.58 28.46 2.53
CA LYS A 199 -4.45 27.83 1.53
C LYS A 199 -5.56 26.98 2.17
N MET A 200 -5.26 26.27 3.28
CA MET A 200 -6.28 25.52 4.02
C MET A 200 -7.37 26.47 4.60
N HIS A 201 -6.99 27.65 5.07
CA HIS A 201 -7.96 28.65 5.53
C HIS A 201 -8.79 29.22 4.37
N GLU A 202 -8.18 29.38 3.19
CA GLU A 202 -8.86 29.81 1.96
C GLU A 202 -9.92 28.79 1.56
N GLU A 203 -9.57 27.50 1.42
CA GLU A 203 -10.51 26.42 1.10
C GLU A 203 -11.64 26.28 2.13
N ALA A 204 -11.32 26.46 3.41
CA ALA A 204 -12.35 26.44 4.45
C ALA A 204 -13.32 27.63 4.33
N ALA A 205 -12.85 28.80 3.90
CA ALA A 205 -13.70 29.97 3.67
C ALA A 205 -14.58 29.78 2.40
N GLU A 206 -14.04 29.21 1.32
CA GLU A 206 -14.77 28.89 0.10
C GLU A 206 -15.86 27.85 0.38
N LEU A 207 -15.55 26.78 1.13
CA LEU A 207 -16.54 25.80 1.60
C LEU A 207 -17.65 26.48 2.43
N THR A 208 -17.29 27.40 3.32
CA THR A 208 -18.27 28.14 4.14
C THR A 208 -19.20 28.98 3.26
N ALA A 209 -18.67 29.66 2.25
CA ALA A 209 -19.47 30.44 1.32
C ALA A 209 -20.45 29.57 0.52
N GLU A 210 -20.04 28.38 0.09
CA GLU A 210 -20.93 27.44 -0.60
C GLU A 210 -22.00 26.84 0.33
N LEU A 211 -21.70 26.66 1.63
CA LEU A 211 -22.68 26.20 2.62
C LEU A 211 -23.77 27.27 2.88
N GLU A 212 -23.42 28.56 2.83
CA GLU A 212 -24.32 29.70 3.02
C GLU A 212 -25.09 30.08 1.75
N ALA A 213 -24.66 29.61 0.58
CA ALA A 213 -25.30 29.94 -0.71
C ALA A 213 -26.73 29.40 -0.80
N THR A 214 -27.61 30.20 -1.44
CA THR A 214 -29.01 29.84 -1.63
C THR A 214 -29.41 30.10 -3.10
N PRO A 215 -29.76 29.04 -3.88
CA PRO A 215 -29.80 27.62 -3.50
C PRO A 215 -28.38 27.00 -3.38
N GLN A 216 -28.22 26.00 -2.51
CA GLN A 216 -26.97 25.27 -2.40
C GLN A 216 -26.71 24.43 -3.66
N ASN A 217 -25.45 24.41 -4.08
CA ASN A 217 -24.98 23.56 -5.17
C ASN A 217 -24.12 22.40 -4.60
N LYS A 218 -24.68 21.19 -4.58
CA LYS A 218 -24.00 19.99 -4.05
C LYS A 218 -22.67 19.67 -4.77
N GLN A 219 -22.56 19.97 -6.07
CA GLN A 219 -21.33 19.73 -6.81
C GLN A 219 -20.23 20.67 -6.32
N ARG A 220 -20.51 21.96 -6.21
CA ARG A 220 -19.54 22.93 -5.70
C ARG A 220 -19.13 22.62 -4.26
N LEU A 221 -20.08 22.27 -3.38
CA LEU A 221 -19.76 21.78 -2.03
C LEU A 221 -18.81 20.57 -2.05
N SER A 222 -19.04 19.63 -2.97
CA SER A 222 -18.15 18.46 -3.13
C SER A 222 -16.75 18.85 -3.59
N ASP A 223 -16.66 19.84 -4.48
CA ASP A 223 -15.41 20.35 -5.01
C ASP A 223 -14.58 21.00 -3.88
N GLU A 224 -15.18 21.91 -3.10
CA GLU A 224 -14.50 22.58 -1.97
C GLU A 224 -14.07 21.60 -0.87
N VAL A 225 -14.91 20.60 -0.54
CA VAL A 225 -14.51 19.53 0.39
C VAL A 225 -13.32 18.74 -0.17
N GLY A 226 -13.32 18.47 -1.47
CA GLY A 226 -12.23 17.80 -2.16
C GLY A 226 -10.92 18.59 -2.07
N ASP A 227 -10.98 19.90 -2.29
CA ASP A 227 -9.83 20.81 -2.26
C ASP A 227 -9.27 20.93 -0.84
N LEU A 228 -10.12 21.04 0.17
CA LEU A 228 -9.70 21.03 1.57
C LEU A 228 -8.97 19.74 1.95
N LEU A 229 -9.50 18.57 1.54
CA LEU A 229 -8.85 17.28 1.77
C LEU A 229 -7.50 17.19 1.02
N PHE A 230 -7.44 17.70 -0.20
CA PHE A 230 -6.21 17.70 -1.00
C PHE A 230 -5.11 18.57 -0.38
N VAL A 231 -5.48 19.74 0.15
CA VAL A 231 -4.56 20.63 0.89
C VAL A 231 -4.11 19.98 2.21
N ALA A 232 -5.00 19.28 2.93
CA ALA A 232 -4.63 18.54 4.13
C ALA A 232 -3.56 17.45 3.85
N VAL A 233 -3.71 16.70 2.74
CA VAL A 233 -2.69 15.73 2.29
C VAL A 233 -1.37 16.44 1.98
N ASN A 234 -1.40 17.63 1.39
CA ASN A 234 -0.19 18.40 1.09
C ASN A 234 0.51 18.90 2.35
N LEU A 235 -0.26 19.33 3.33
CA LEU A 235 0.28 19.71 4.64
C LEU A 235 1.02 18.53 5.30
N ALA A 236 0.38 17.36 5.33
CA ALA A 236 0.99 16.14 5.86
C ALA A 236 2.30 15.81 5.12
N ARG A 237 2.29 15.84 3.77
CA ARG A 237 3.47 15.61 2.92
C ARG A 237 4.62 16.55 3.27
N LYS A 238 4.33 17.84 3.40
CA LYS A 238 5.34 18.87 3.69
C LYS A 238 5.89 18.78 5.12
N ALA A 239 5.04 18.32 6.05
CA ALA A 239 5.44 18.02 7.43
C ALA A 239 6.20 16.69 7.57
N GLY A 240 6.37 15.91 6.48
CA GLY A 240 7.02 14.61 6.52
C GLY A 240 6.18 13.49 7.15
N VAL A 241 4.86 13.70 7.23
CA VAL A 241 3.89 12.74 7.79
C VAL A 241 3.17 12.03 6.65
N ASP A 242 3.00 10.71 6.75
CA ASP A 242 2.15 9.97 5.83
C ASP A 242 0.67 10.22 6.20
N PRO A 243 -0.16 10.75 5.28
CA PRO A 243 -1.54 11.13 5.58
C PRO A 243 -2.45 9.94 5.88
N GLU A 244 -2.22 8.79 5.23
CA GLU A 244 -2.99 7.57 5.45
C GLU A 244 -2.72 7.02 6.85
N THR A 245 -1.46 6.82 7.20
CA THR A 245 -1.05 6.37 8.54
C THR A 245 -1.52 7.33 9.63
N ALA A 246 -1.47 8.64 9.39
CA ALA A 246 -1.96 9.63 10.35
C ALA A 246 -3.47 9.51 10.58
N LEU A 247 -4.26 9.26 9.53
CA LEU A 247 -5.70 9.09 9.63
C LEU A 247 -6.07 7.75 10.28
N ILE A 248 -5.38 6.66 9.95
CA ILE A 248 -5.52 5.36 10.62
C ILE A 248 -5.31 5.53 12.13
N GLY A 249 -4.22 6.17 12.55
CA GLY A 249 -3.97 6.44 13.96
C GLY A 249 -5.00 7.38 14.61
N CYS A 250 -5.64 8.25 13.84
CA CYS A 250 -6.76 9.07 14.33
C CYS A 250 -8.04 8.24 14.54
N ASN A 251 -8.36 7.35 13.58
CA ASN A 251 -9.50 6.43 13.68
C ASN A 251 -9.38 5.55 14.92
N LYS A 252 -8.23 4.92 15.12
CA LYS A 252 -7.96 4.10 16.30
C LYS A 252 -8.16 4.87 17.61
N LYS A 253 -7.64 6.11 17.69
CA LYS A 253 -7.88 6.97 18.87
C LYS A 253 -9.35 7.31 19.07
N PHE A 254 -10.10 7.45 17.98
CA PHE A 254 -11.54 7.68 18.05
C PHE A 254 -12.26 6.44 18.60
N GLU A 255 -11.99 5.26 18.03
CA GLU A 255 -12.56 3.98 18.46
C GLU A 255 -12.26 3.69 19.94
N GLU A 256 -11.00 3.83 20.35
CA GLU A 256 -10.59 3.62 21.75
C GLU A 256 -11.34 4.55 22.72
N ARG A 257 -11.53 5.82 22.35
CA ARG A 257 -12.26 6.77 23.19
C ARG A 257 -13.76 6.52 23.19
N PHE A 258 -14.30 6.10 22.06
CA PHE A 258 -15.70 5.77 21.95
C PHE A 258 -16.02 4.50 22.76
N ASN A 259 -15.21 3.47 22.65
CA ASN A 259 -15.29 2.28 23.48
C ASN A 259 -15.23 2.59 24.99
N TYR A 260 -14.40 3.57 25.38
CA TYR A 260 -14.38 4.04 26.77
C TYR A 260 -15.71 4.65 27.17
N ILE A 261 -16.36 5.45 26.31
CA ILE A 261 -17.70 5.99 26.58
C ILE A 261 -18.71 4.88 26.78
N GLU A 262 -18.74 3.89 25.88
CA GLU A 262 -19.65 2.74 25.96
C GLU A 262 -19.46 1.98 27.28
N GLN A 263 -18.22 1.69 27.65
CA GLN A 263 -17.90 0.99 28.89
C GLN A 263 -18.33 1.78 30.14
N GLN A 264 -18.14 3.09 30.17
CA GLN A 264 -18.53 3.91 31.32
C GLN A 264 -20.06 4.01 31.45
N LEU A 265 -20.76 4.15 30.33
CA LEU A 265 -22.22 4.17 30.32
C LEU A 265 -22.80 2.83 30.77
N ASP A 266 -22.23 1.71 30.32
CA ASP A 266 -22.65 0.37 30.73
C ASP A 266 -22.44 0.17 32.25
N LEU A 267 -21.33 0.63 32.80
CA LEU A 267 -21.08 0.61 34.24
C LEU A 267 -22.09 1.44 35.06
N ASP A 268 -22.60 2.53 34.47
CA ASP A 268 -23.64 3.39 35.04
C ASP A 268 -25.05 2.85 34.80
N GLY A 269 -25.19 1.72 34.11
CA GLY A 269 -26.50 1.10 33.77
C GLY A 269 -27.30 1.90 32.74
N LYS A 270 -26.59 2.73 31.93
CA LYS A 270 -27.20 3.55 30.88
C LYS A 270 -26.84 2.99 29.49
N SER A 271 -27.80 3.01 28.57
CA SER A 271 -27.47 2.74 27.17
C SER A 271 -26.93 4.01 26.46
N ILE A 272 -26.08 3.81 25.47
CA ILE A 272 -25.56 4.93 24.67
C ILE A 272 -26.67 5.70 23.94
N SER A 273 -27.74 5.00 23.53
CA SER A 273 -28.91 5.60 22.86
C SER A 273 -29.76 6.48 23.74
N GLU A 274 -29.65 6.34 25.06
CA GLU A 274 -30.38 7.15 26.07
C GLU A 274 -29.50 8.27 26.65
N SER A 275 -28.25 8.32 26.27
CA SER A 275 -27.28 9.30 26.77
C SER A 275 -27.33 10.59 25.94
N THR A 276 -27.13 11.72 26.61
CA THR A 276 -27.04 13.02 25.94
C THR A 276 -25.67 13.22 25.31
N LEU A 277 -25.58 14.10 24.31
CA LEU A 277 -24.30 14.51 23.74
C LEU A 277 -23.34 15.09 24.81
N GLU A 278 -23.89 15.83 25.76
CA GLU A 278 -23.15 16.45 26.86
C GLU A 278 -22.52 15.42 27.79
N ASP A 279 -23.27 14.35 28.14
CA ASP A 279 -22.74 13.23 28.93
C ASP A 279 -21.62 12.51 28.18
N MET A 280 -21.83 12.21 26.90
CA MET A 280 -20.83 11.55 26.05
C MET A 280 -19.57 12.43 25.86
N GLU A 281 -19.72 13.75 25.68
CA GLU A 281 -18.57 14.66 25.54
C GLU A 281 -17.75 14.71 26.84
N LYS A 282 -18.37 14.69 28.00
CA LYS A 282 -17.67 14.61 29.28
C LYS A 282 -16.81 13.35 29.38
N LEU A 283 -17.40 12.19 29.08
CA LEU A 283 -16.67 10.92 29.05
C LEU A 283 -15.55 10.90 27.98
N TRP A 284 -15.77 11.56 26.85
CA TRP A 284 -14.75 11.76 25.82
C TRP A 284 -13.54 12.54 26.33
N GLN A 285 -13.76 13.61 27.12
CA GLN A 285 -12.66 14.37 27.74
C GLN A 285 -11.95 13.54 28.82
N ASP A 286 -12.70 12.74 29.59
CA ASP A 286 -12.12 11.81 30.57
C ASP A 286 -11.23 10.77 29.89
N ALA A 287 -11.66 10.21 28.75
CA ALA A 287 -10.87 9.28 27.95
C ALA A 287 -9.54 9.89 27.45
N LYS A 288 -9.53 11.19 27.11
CA LYS A 288 -8.28 11.89 26.71
C LYS A 288 -7.28 12.02 27.85
N THR A 289 -7.76 12.11 29.08
CA THR A 289 -6.91 12.30 30.28
C THR A 289 -6.44 10.99 30.87
N ALA A 290 -7.24 9.93 30.78
CA ALA A 290 -6.92 8.62 31.32
C ALA A 290 -5.70 7.91 30.64
N LYS A 291 -5.35 8.32 29.41
CA LYS A 291 -4.21 7.79 28.63
C LYS A 291 -2.97 8.69 28.62
N ARG A 292 -2.91 9.75 29.42
CA ARG A 292 -1.71 10.52 29.66
C ARG A 292 -1.00 10.07 30.92
#